data_1a3813d79bf1bf5a597b4a463b333f86
#
_entry.id   1a3813d79bf1bf5a597b4a463b333f86
#
_cell.length_a   1.000
_cell.length_b   1.000
_cell.length_c   1.000
_cell.angle_alpha   90.00
_cell.angle_beta   90.00
_cell.angle_gamma   90.00
#
_symmetry.space_group_name_H-M   'P 1'
#
loop_
_entity.id
_entity.type
_entity.pdbx_description
1 polymer ?
#
loop_
_entity_poly.entity_id
_entity_poly.type
_entity_poly.pdbx_seq_one_letter_code
_entity_poly.pdbx_strand_id
1 'polypeptide(L)'
;MLLIFDCDGVLVDSEPLACRIDAEYLTELGYPFTAEEIVLRFVGVSLKDMVARIEAEHGRRLPTDFGARLTRRILDRFETELQPVRGVRDAVLALPHRRCVASSSTPDRIALSLRAAGLADLFGDLFSAVEVKRGKPAPDLFLHAAARMGAAPEECVVIEDSAFGVRAARAAGMRVIGFAGGGHCGPEHKSKLIAAGADRVIADMRQLPETVAEIRPNPA
;
A
#
# COMPACT_ATOMS: atom_id res chain seq x y z
N MET A 1 -0.24 20.77 -9.27
CA MET A 1 -0.70 19.63 -8.46
C MET A 1 0.25 18.47 -8.63
N LEU A 2 0.63 17.80 -7.55
CA LEU A 2 1.42 16.58 -7.51
C LEU A 2 0.54 15.42 -7.02
N LEU A 3 0.56 14.29 -7.71
CA LEU A 3 -0.11 13.05 -7.28
C LEU A 3 0.92 12.14 -6.62
N ILE A 4 0.66 11.74 -5.38
CA ILE A 4 1.52 10.83 -4.62
C ILE A 4 0.76 9.52 -4.41
N PHE A 5 1.26 8.45 -5.01
CA PHE A 5 0.62 7.13 -4.93
C PHE A 5 1.28 6.29 -3.85
N ASP A 6 0.50 5.63 -3.00
CA ASP A 6 1.01 4.44 -2.34
C ASP A 6 1.25 3.33 -3.36
N CYS A 7 2.03 2.32 -2.99
CA CYS A 7 2.39 1.20 -3.88
C CYS A 7 1.49 -0.01 -3.64
N ASP A 8 1.62 -0.61 -2.46
CA ASP A 8 0.93 -1.86 -2.10
C ASP A 8 -0.57 -1.57 -1.89
N GLY A 9 -1.44 -2.32 -2.53
CA GLY A 9 -2.89 -2.14 -2.47
C GLY A 9 -3.47 -1.00 -3.34
N VAL A 10 -2.62 -0.09 -3.88
CA VAL A 10 -3.02 1.01 -4.75
C VAL A 10 -2.56 0.82 -6.19
N LEU A 11 -1.27 0.62 -6.40
CA LEU A 11 -0.69 0.38 -7.73
C LEU A 11 -0.62 -1.11 -8.04
N VAL A 12 -0.27 -1.92 -7.06
CA VAL A 12 -0.14 -3.37 -7.16
C VAL A 12 -1.06 -4.07 -6.15
N ASP A 13 -1.68 -5.17 -6.57
CA ASP A 13 -2.58 -5.97 -5.71
C ASP A 13 -1.78 -7.01 -4.94
N SER A 14 -0.89 -6.54 -4.08
CA SER A 14 0.11 -7.34 -3.37
C SER A 14 -0.45 -8.14 -2.19
N GLU A 15 -1.45 -7.61 -1.48
CA GLU A 15 -1.97 -8.21 -0.26
C GLU A 15 -2.57 -9.62 -0.46
N PRO A 16 -3.44 -9.88 -1.47
CA PRO A 16 -3.97 -11.23 -1.69
C PRO A 16 -2.89 -12.26 -1.99
N LEU A 17 -1.86 -11.85 -2.76
CA LEU A 17 -0.72 -12.72 -3.07
C LEU A 17 0.12 -12.99 -1.82
N ALA A 18 0.43 -11.97 -1.03
CA ALA A 18 1.18 -12.12 0.22
C ALA A 18 0.43 -13.04 1.20
N CYS A 19 -0.87 -12.84 1.41
CA CYS A 19 -1.68 -13.69 2.29
C CYS A 19 -1.72 -15.16 1.85
N ARG A 20 -1.74 -15.42 0.54
CA ARG A 20 -1.65 -16.78 0.00
C ARG A 20 -0.28 -17.41 0.31
N ILE A 21 0.81 -16.68 0.11
CA ILE A 21 2.17 -17.15 0.40
C ILE A 21 2.34 -17.41 1.90
N ASP A 22 1.80 -16.53 2.75
CA ASP A 22 1.80 -16.71 4.20
C ASP A 22 1.11 -18.01 4.61
N ALA A 23 -0.09 -18.27 4.07
CA ALA A 23 -0.85 -19.48 4.34
C ALA A 23 -0.12 -20.74 3.88
N GLU A 24 0.42 -20.73 2.66
CA GLU A 24 1.20 -21.83 2.09
C GLU A 24 2.41 -22.15 2.97
N TYR A 25 3.20 -21.13 3.33
CA TYR A 25 4.41 -21.34 4.12
C TYR A 25 4.12 -21.78 5.56
N LEU A 26 3.11 -21.21 6.20
CA LEU A 26 2.66 -21.64 7.52
C LEU A 26 2.18 -23.11 7.49
N THR A 27 1.44 -23.51 6.46
CA THR A 27 0.97 -24.89 6.28
C THR A 27 2.12 -25.86 6.09
N GLU A 28 3.15 -25.51 5.30
CA GLU A 28 4.39 -26.30 5.17
C GLU A 28 5.09 -26.53 6.52
N LEU A 29 5.04 -25.54 7.41
CA LEU A 29 5.60 -25.63 8.76
C LEU A 29 4.68 -26.35 9.75
N GLY A 30 3.52 -26.85 9.28
CA GLY A 30 2.54 -27.56 10.08
C GLY A 30 1.62 -26.66 10.90
N TYR A 31 1.47 -25.40 10.50
CA TYR A 31 0.46 -24.46 11.01
C TYR A 31 -0.59 -24.24 9.92
N PRO A 32 -1.67 -25.05 9.89
CA PRO A 32 -2.64 -24.99 8.80
C PRO A 32 -3.45 -23.69 8.85
N PHE A 33 -3.28 -22.88 7.81
CA PHE A 33 -4.07 -21.67 7.57
C PHE A 33 -4.52 -21.64 6.11
N THR A 34 -5.73 -21.16 5.85
CA THR A 34 -6.15 -20.77 4.50
C THR A 34 -5.77 -19.29 4.24
N ALA A 35 -5.73 -18.90 2.98
CA ALA A 35 -5.47 -17.51 2.61
C ALA A 35 -6.55 -16.57 3.19
N GLU A 36 -7.82 -17.01 3.21
CA GLU A 36 -8.94 -16.28 3.77
C GLU A 36 -8.78 -16.04 5.28
N GLU A 37 -8.27 -17.04 6.01
CA GLU A 37 -7.99 -16.91 7.44
C GLU A 37 -6.87 -15.91 7.69
N ILE A 38 -5.81 -15.92 6.86
CA ILE A 38 -4.74 -14.93 6.93
C ILE A 38 -5.29 -13.52 6.68
N VAL A 39 -6.08 -13.33 5.61
CA VAL A 39 -6.72 -12.04 5.33
C VAL A 39 -7.56 -11.55 6.50
N LEU A 40 -8.42 -12.40 7.02
CA LEU A 40 -9.35 -12.02 8.11
C LEU A 40 -8.64 -11.66 9.41
N ARG A 41 -7.54 -12.37 9.73
CA ARG A 41 -6.91 -12.32 11.06
C ARG A 41 -5.66 -11.45 11.11
N PHE A 42 -4.94 -11.30 9.99
CA PHE A 42 -3.59 -10.76 10.00
C PHE A 42 -3.33 -9.61 9.04
N VAL A 43 -4.23 -9.28 8.09
CA VAL A 43 -4.09 -8.06 7.28
C VAL A 43 -4.03 -6.83 8.18
N GLY A 44 -2.99 -6.02 8.01
CA GLY A 44 -2.72 -4.84 8.85
C GLY A 44 -2.10 -5.15 10.22
N VAL A 45 -1.79 -6.41 10.53
CA VAL A 45 -1.08 -6.83 11.75
C VAL A 45 0.42 -6.91 11.46
N SER A 46 1.25 -6.48 12.40
CA SER A 46 2.70 -6.60 12.23
C SER A 46 3.13 -8.08 12.18
N LEU A 47 4.20 -8.39 11.42
CA LEU A 47 4.75 -9.75 11.38
C LEU A 47 5.08 -10.27 12.79
N LYS A 48 5.60 -9.41 13.66
CA LYS A 48 5.89 -9.76 15.06
C LYS A 48 4.65 -10.21 15.82
N ASP A 49 3.55 -9.46 15.67
CA ASP A 49 2.30 -9.78 16.36
C ASP A 49 1.60 -10.99 15.75
N MET A 50 1.69 -11.17 14.43
CA MET A 50 1.23 -12.37 13.73
C MET A 50 1.95 -13.62 14.28
N VAL A 51 3.28 -13.60 14.32
CA VAL A 51 4.09 -14.69 14.88
C VAL A 51 3.68 -14.99 16.32
N ALA A 52 3.59 -13.97 17.17
CA ALA A 52 3.24 -14.14 18.57
C ALA A 52 1.85 -14.79 18.76
N ARG A 53 0.85 -14.38 17.96
CA ARG A 53 -0.51 -14.94 18.01
C ARG A 53 -0.53 -16.41 17.55
N ILE A 54 0.17 -16.73 16.45
CA ILE A 54 0.24 -18.09 15.93
C ILE A 54 0.95 -19.02 16.92
N GLU A 55 2.07 -18.61 17.49
CA GLU A 55 2.80 -19.38 18.50
C GLU A 55 1.98 -19.63 19.77
N ALA A 56 1.26 -18.61 20.24
CA ALA A 56 0.38 -18.74 21.39
C ALA A 56 -0.79 -19.71 21.15
N GLU A 57 -1.40 -19.66 19.97
CA GLU A 57 -2.51 -20.53 19.59
C GLU A 57 -2.10 -21.99 19.46
N HIS A 58 -0.94 -22.23 18.86
CA HIS A 58 -0.47 -23.59 18.58
C HIS A 58 0.44 -24.20 19.67
N GLY A 59 0.83 -23.41 20.68
CA GLY A 59 1.69 -23.88 21.78
C GLY A 59 3.11 -24.26 21.37
N ARG A 60 3.58 -23.84 20.20
CA ARG A 60 4.91 -24.12 19.66
C ARG A 60 5.47 -22.93 18.91
N ARG A 61 6.80 -22.84 18.80
CA ARG A 61 7.47 -21.71 18.16
C ARG A 61 7.68 -21.93 16.66
N LEU A 62 7.57 -20.85 15.91
CA LEU A 62 8.01 -20.77 14.53
C LEU A 62 9.55 -20.75 14.46
N PRO A 63 10.17 -21.14 13.34
CA PRO A 63 11.61 -21.02 13.14
C PRO A 63 12.09 -19.58 13.39
N THR A 64 13.26 -19.41 13.98
CA THR A 64 13.83 -18.08 14.28
C THR A 64 14.06 -17.23 13.04
N ASP A 65 14.26 -17.85 11.89
CA ASP A 65 14.43 -17.22 10.57
C ASP A 65 13.14 -17.15 9.74
N PHE A 66 11.98 -17.47 10.35
CA PHE A 66 10.67 -17.47 9.67
C PHE A 66 10.42 -16.18 8.88
N GLY A 67 10.59 -15.03 9.52
CA GLY A 67 10.33 -13.73 8.88
C GLY A 67 11.25 -13.48 7.67
N ALA A 68 12.52 -13.80 7.78
CA ALA A 68 13.46 -13.64 6.68
C ALA A 68 13.13 -14.56 5.49
N ARG A 69 12.78 -15.82 5.76
CA ARG A 69 12.37 -16.78 4.73
C ARG A 69 11.05 -16.39 4.08
N LEU A 70 10.07 -15.93 4.87
CA LEU A 70 8.77 -15.47 4.38
C LEU A 70 8.97 -14.28 3.44
N THR A 71 9.73 -13.26 3.88
CA THR A 71 10.05 -12.09 3.05
C THR A 71 10.67 -12.50 1.71
N ARG A 72 11.61 -13.42 1.72
CA ARG A 72 12.25 -13.92 0.50
C ARG A 72 11.26 -14.61 -0.42
N ARG A 73 10.41 -15.50 0.11
CA ARG A 73 9.36 -16.17 -0.68
C ARG A 73 8.39 -15.18 -1.31
N ILE A 74 8.00 -14.15 -0.56
CA ILE A 74 7.13 -13.09 -1.10
C ILE A 74 7.82 -12.39 -2.27
N LEU A 75 9.08 -11.99 -2.13
CA LEU A 75 9.82 -11.30 -3.19
C LEU A 75 9.98 -12.19 -4.43
N ASP A 76 10.37 -13.46 -4.25
CA ASP A 76 10.54 -14.43 -5.35
C ASP A 76 9.23 -14.62 -6.14
N ARG A 77 8.08 -14.69 -5.43
CA ARG A 77 6.76 -14.86 -6.05
C ARG A 77 6.23 -13.55 -6.68
N PHE A 78 6.61 -12.41 -6.12
CA PHE A 78 6.23 -11.11 -6.69
C PHE A 78 6.81 -10.92 -8.09
N GLU A 79 8.01 -11.39 -8.36
CA GLU A 79 8.63 -11.29 -9.70
C GLU A 79 7.77 -11.88 -10.81
N THR A 80 6.98 -12.91 -10.53
CA THR A 80 6.25 -13.70 -11.53
C THR A 80 4.73 -13.65 -11.42
N GLU A 81 4.19 -13.35 -10.22
CA GLU A 81 2.77 -13.49 -9.94
C GLU A 81 2.08 -12.17 -9.57
N LEU A 82 2.85 -11.12 -9.20
CA LEU A 82 2.27 -9.86 -8.79
C LEU A 82 1.52 -9.19 -9.94
N GLN A 83 0.29 -8.80 -9.69
CA GLN A 83 -0.56 -8.15 -10.66
C GLN A 83 -0.74 -6.66 -10.33
N PRO A 84 -0.84 -5.79 -11.33
CA PRO A 84 -1.27 -4.42 -11.11
C PRO A 84 -2.73 -4.39 -10.64
N VAL A 85 -3.08 -3.39 -9.84
CA VAL A 85 -4.48 -3.10 -9.56
C VAL A 85 -5.23 -2.86 -10.87
N ARG A 86 -6.41 -3.46 -11.00
CA ARG A 86 -7.18 -3.41 -12.25
C ARG A 86 -7.46 -1.97 -12.69
N GLY A 87 -7.05 -1.65 -13.92
CA GLY A 87 -7.28 -0.33 -14.55
C GLY A 87 -6.32 0.77 -14.10
N VAL A 88 -5.36 0.49 -13.20
CA VAL A 88 -4.45 1.52 -12.67
C VAL A 88 -3.57 2.12 -13.77
N ARG A 89 -3.05 1.32 -14.71
CA ARG A 89 -2.20 1.82 -15.79
C ARG A 89 -2.91 2.86 -16.64
N ASP A 90 -4.11 2.56 -17.08
CA ASP A 90 -4.91 3.46 -17.93
C ASP A 90 -5.31 4.72 -17.16
N ALA A 91 -5.69 4.56 -15.88
CA ALA A 91 -6.04 5.69 -15.01
C ALA A 91 -4.85 6.64 -14.81
N VAL A 92 -3.64 6.10 -14.57
CA VAL A 92 -2.43 6.91 -14.40
C VAL A 92 -2.02 7.60 -15.71
N LEU A 93 -2.14 6.93 -16.85
CA LEU A 93 -1.85 7.52 -18.17
C LEU A 93 -2.82 8.64 -18.56
N ALA A 94 -4.08 8.58 -18.11
CA ALA A 94 -5.08 9.62 -18.33
C ALA A 94 -4.84 10.90 -17.51
N LEU A 95 -3.92 10.87 -16.54
CA LEU A 95 -3.63 11.99 -15.64
C LEU A 95 -2.41 12.79 -16.12
N PRO A 96 -2.57 14.07 -16.55
CA PRO A 96 -1.47 14.90 -17.06
C PRO A 96 -0.62 15.52 -15.94
N HIS A 97 -0.70 14.97 -14.72
CA HIS A 97 -0.06 15.54 -13.55
C HIS A 97 1.31 14.92 -13.27
N ARG A 98 2.19 15.69 -12.62
CA ARG A 98 3.40 15.16 -12.01
C ARG A 98 3.01 14.12 -10.95
N ARG A 99 3.81 13.07 -10.85
CA ARG A 99 3.48 11.95 -9.97
C ARG A 99 4.72 11.30 -9.39
N CYS A 100 4.58 10.68 -8.23
CA CYS A 100 5.60 9.87 -7.59
C CYS A 100 4.95 8.75 -6.77
N VAL A 101 5.78 7.82 -6.30
CA VAL A 101 5.37 6.76 -5.36
C VAL A 101 5.92 7.07 -3.97
N ALA A 102 5.12 6.87 -2.92
CA ALA A 102 5.53 6.98 -1.52
C ALA A 102 4.98 5.81 -0.70
N SER A 103 5.83 4.80 -0.44
CA SER A 103 5.43 3.51 0.14
C SER A 103 6.14 3.21 1.46
N SER A 104 5.48 2.41 2.29
CA SER A 104 6.09 1.83 3.51
C SER A 104 7.11 0.74 3.22
N SER A 105 7.14 0.23 2.00
CA SER A 105 8.07 -0.82 1.54
C SER A 105 9.49 -0.27 1.31
N THR A 106 10.48 -1.17 1.30
CA THR A 106 11.87 -0.81 0.95
C THR A 106 12.01 -0.41 -0.51
N PRO A 107 13.01 0.40 -0.90
CA PRO A 107 13.20 0.85 -2.28
C PRO A 107 13.26 -0.31 -3.28
N ASP A 108 13.98 -1.38 -2.95
CA ASP A 108 14.11 -2.56 -3.81
C ASP A 108 12.78 -3.26 -4.03
N ARG A 109 11.94 -3.36 -2.98
CA ARG A 109 10.60 -3.95 -3.09
C ARG A 109 9.68 -3.07 -3.93
N ILE A 110 9.70 -1.75 -3.77
CA ILE A 110 8.91 -0.83 -4.61
C ILE A 110 9.30 -1.00 -6.08
N ALA A 111 10.59 -0.96 -6.38
CA ALA A 111 11.09 -1.11 -7.74
C ALA A 111 10.75 -2.48 -8.35
N LEU A 112 10.87 -3.56 -7.56
CA LEU A 112 10.46 -4.92 -7.96
C LEU A 112 8.98 -4.96 -8.31
N SER A 113 8.13 -4.47 -7.39
CA SER A 113 6.67 -4.48 -7.55
C SER A 113 6.22 -3.74 -8.80
N LEU A 114 6.76 -2.54 -9.05
CA LEU A 114 6.44 -1.76 -10.23
C LEU A 114 6.90 -2.45 -11.53
N ARG A 115 8.08 -3.07 -11.53
CA ARG A 115 8.56 -3.84 -12.71
C ARG A 115 7.69 -5.06 -12.97
N ALA A 116 7.42 -5.87 -11.95
CA ALA A 116 6.62 -7.08 -12.08
C ALA A 116 5.19 -6.77 -12.58
N ALA A 117 4.60 -5.67 -12.11
CA ALA A 117 3.27 -5.22 -12.52
C ALA A 117 3.26 -4.43 -13.84
N GLY A 118 4.39 -4.22 -14.52
CA GLY A 118 4.46 -3.46 -15.77
C GLY A 118 4.15 -1.98 -15.62
N LEU A 119 4.48 -1.37 -14.46
CA LEU A 119 4.19 0.03 -14.14
C LEU A 119 5.46 0.90 -13.99
N ALA A 120 6.66 0.31 -14.12
CA ALA A 120 7.91 1.01 -13.86
C ALA A 120 8.16 2.22 -14.78
N ASP A 121 7.62 2.20 -15.99
CA ASP A 121 7.71 3.30 -16.97
C ASP A 121 6.83 4.50 -16.60
N LEU A 122 5.91 4.35 -15.65
CA LEU A 122 4.99 5.40 -15.25
C LEU A 122 5.52 6.29 -14.12
N PHE A 123 6.54 5.84 -13.37
CA PHE A 123 7.02 6.50 -12.17
C PHE A 123 8.55 6.60 -12.16
N GLY A 124 9.07 7.83 -12.23
CA GLY A 124 10.51 8.12 -12.14
C GLY A 124 11.02 8.33 -10.72
N ASP A 125 10.14 8.77 -9.82
CA ASP A 125 10.50 9.14 -8.44
C ASP A 125 9.80 8.21 -7.46
N LEU A 126 10.61 7.50 -6.63
CA LEU A 126 10.16 6.52 -5.66
C LEU A 126 10.70 6.91 -4.27
N PHE A 127 9.81 7.02 -3.28
CA PHE A 127 10.14 7.35 -1.91
C PHE A 127 9.73 6.24 -0.97
N SER A 128 10.62 5.87 -0.06
CA SER A 128 10.44 4.79 0.90
C SER A 128 10.40 5.29 2.34
N ALA A 129 9.61 4.64 3.18
CA ALA A 129 9.58 4.94 4.61
C ALA A 129 10.92 4.73 5.33
N VAL A 130 11.87 3.99 4.73
CA VAL A 130 13.23 3.85 5.29
C VAL A 130 14.06 5.13 5.20
N GLU A 131 13.64 6.11 4.39
CA GLU A 131 14.29 7.42 4.22
C GLU A 131 13.89 8.44 5.29
N VAL A 132 12.89 8.11 6.12
CA VAL A 132 12.33 9.02 7.13
C VAL A 132 12.39 8.43 8.52
N LYS A 133 12.27 9.29 9.54
CA LYS A 133 12.33 8.85 10.95
C LYS A 133 11.09 8.08 11.40
N ARG A 134 9.92 8.46 10.89
CA ARG A 134 8.63 7.89 11.29
C ARG A 134 7.83 7.55 10.04
N GLY A 135 7.44 6.29 9.91
CA GLY A 135 6.53 5.85 8.87
C GLY A 135 5.07 6.24 9.13
N LYS A 136 4.17 5.93 8.20
CA LYS A 136 2.72 6.10 8.35
C LYS A 136 2.26 5.50 9.70
N PRO A 137 1.45 6.19 10.52
CA PRO A 137 0.62 7.34 10.21
C PRO A 137 1.28 8.71 10.44
N ALA A 138 2.60 8.81 10.68
CA ALA A 138 3.28 10.09 10.72
C ALA A 138 3.37 10.70 9.31
N PRO A 139 3.37 12.05 9.19
CA PRO A 139 3.36 12.74 7.89
C PRO A 139 4.69 12.69 7.15
N ASP A 140 5.75 12.23 7.81
CA ASP A 140 7.14 12.39 7.40
C ASP A 140 7.40 11.91 5.96
N LEU A 141 6.85 10.75 5.58
CA LEU A 141 7.05 10.19 4.24
C LEU A 141 6.43 11.06 3.13
N PHE A 142 5.21 11.52 3.32
CA PHE A 142 4.54 12.35 2.32
C PHE A 142 5.14 13.74 2.24
N LEU A 143 5.54 14.33 3.38
CA LEU A 143 6.27 15.60 3.40
C LEU A 143 7.64 15.47 2.72
N HIS A 144 8.35 14.36 2.94
CA HIS A 144 9.61 14.07 2.25
C HIS A 144 9.41 13.99 0.73
N ALA A 145 8.42 13.22 0.28
CA ALA A 145 8.10 13.09 -1.15
C ALA A 145 7.75 14.45 -1.78
N ALA A 146 6.89 15.24 -1.15
CA ALA A 146 6.50 16.57 -1.63
C ALA A 146 7.72 17.50 -1.74
N ALA A 147 8.56 17.56 -0.70
CA ALA A 147 9.78 18.38 -0.70
C ALA A 147 10.77 17.98 -1.81
N ARG A 148 10.99 16.66 -1.99
CA ARG A 148 11.87 16.14 -3.06
C ARG A 148 11.31 16.42 -4.45
N MET A 149 10.00 16.45 -4.60
CA MET A 149 9.30 16.79 -5.84
C MET A 149 9.14 18.32 -6.02
N GLY A 150 9.55 19.14 -5.05
CA GLY A 150 9.42 20.61 -5.12
C GLY A 150 7.96 21.06 -5.21
N ALA A 151 7.08 20.45 -4.40
CA ALA A 151 5.66 20.78 -4.30
C ALA A 151 5.30 21.15 -2.87
N ALA A 152 4.41 22.13 -2.69
CA ALA A 152 3.84 22.45 -1.39
C ALA A 152 2.82 21.36 -1.00
N PRO A 153 2.68 21.01 0.31
CA PRO A 153 1.75 19.98 0.73
C PRO A 153 0.31 20.20 0.27
N GLU A 154 -0.17 21.44 0.28
CA GLU A 154 -1.50 21.85 -0.18
C GLU A 154 -1.73 21.62 -1.67
N GLU A 155 -0.67 21.51 -2.47
CA GLU A 155 -0.72 21.19 -3.89
C GLU A 155 -0.70 19.68 -4.17
N CYS A 156 -0.59 18.84 -3.13
CA CYS A 156 -0.48 17.40 -3.24
C CYS A 156 -1.81 16.70 -3.02
N VAL A 157 -2.05 15.65 -3.81
CA VAL A 157 -3.13 14.69 -3.63
C VAL A 157 -2.52 13.31 -3.48
N VAL A 158 -2.82 12.65 -2.36
CA VAL A 158 -2.37 11.29 -2.05
C VAL A 158 -3.44 10.28 -2.46
N ILE A 159 -3.05 9.19 -3.09
CA ILE A 159 -3.91 8.03 -3.38
C ILE A 159 -3.46 6.88 -2.46
N GLU A 160 -4.35 6.39 -1.60
CA GLU A 160 -4.04 5.52 -0.49
C GLU A 160 -5.16 4.54 -0.17
N ASP A 161 -4.80 3.30 0.18
CA ASP A 161 -5.77 2.27 0.55
C ASP A 161 -5.87 2.01 2.05
N SER A 162 -4.91 2.49 2.86
CA SER A 162 -4.86 2.23 4.29
C SER A 162 -5.32 3.41 5.15
N ALA A 163 -5.97 3.12 6.28
CA ALA A 163 -6.32 4.16 7.26
C ALA A 163 -5.08 4.84 7.87
N PHE A 164 -3.94 4.16 7.94
CA PHE A 164 -2.69 4.73 8.42
C PHE A 164 -2.13 5.75 7.43
N GLY A 165 -2.12 5.43 6.14
CA GLY A 165 -1.66 6.34 5.12
C GLY A 165 -2.60 7.53 4.91
N VAL A 166 -3.92 7.32 4.96
CA VAL A 166 -4.89 8.44 4.95
C VAL A 166 -4.60 9.41 6.09
N ARG A 167 -4.41 8.92 7.32
CA ARG A 167 -4.04 9.79 8.45
C ARG A 167 -2.71 10.50 8.25
N ALA A 168 -1.71 9.82 7.69
CA ALA A 168 -0.41 10.41 7.40
C ALA A 168 -0.51 11.57 6.39
N ALA A 169 -1.27 11.40 5.31
CA ALA A 169 -1.49 12.42 4.31
C ALA A 169 -2.28 13.62 4.88
N ARG A 170 -3.31 13.37 5.70
CA ARG A 170 -4.05 14.43 6.40
C ARG A 170 -3.15 15.21 7.38
N ALA A 171 -2.31 14.50 8.13
CA ALA A 171 -1.34 15.12 9.02
C ALA A 171 -0.27 15.93 8.28
N ALA A 172 0.01 15.59 7.00
CA ALA A 172 0.86 16.36 6.11
C ALA A 172 0.18 17.59 5.48
N GLY A 173 -1.11 17.82 5.74
CA GLY A 173 -1.88 18.91 5.13
C GLY A 173 -2.31 18.65 3.68
N MET A 174 -2.22 17.40 3.22
CA MET A 174 -2.54 17.01 1.85
C MET A 174 -3.99 16.55 1.68
N ARG A 175 -4.50 16.62 0.44
CA ARG A 175 -5.76 15.98 0.05
C ARG A 175 -5.55 14.47 -0.13
N VAL A 176 -6.60 13.69 0.11
CA VAL A 176 -6.52 12.23 0.05
C VAL A 176 -7.69 11.63 -0.71
N ILE A 177 -7.39 10.84 -1.72
CA ILE A 177 -8.31 9.90 -2.35
C ILE A 177 -8.05 8.53 -1.75
N GLY A 178 -9.02 8.01 -0.99
CA GLY A 178 -8.99 6.63 -0.51
C GLY A 178 -9.32 5.66 -1.64
N PHE A 179 -8.56 4.58 -1.75
CA PHE A 179 -8.83 3.49 -2.70
C PHE A 179 -9.31 2.24 -1.95
N ALA A 180 -10.52 1.80 -2.25
CA ALA A 180 -11.17 0.65 -1.62
C ALA A 180 -11.44 -0.50 -2.62
N GLY A 181 -10.66 -0.56 -3.71
CA GLY A 181 -10.83 -1.56 -4.78
C GLY A 181 -9.76 -2.65 -4.83
N GLY A 182 -8.80 -2.66 -3.89
CA GLY A 182 -7.81 -3.73 -3.77
C GLY A 182 -8.44 -5.06 -3.35
N GLY A 183 -7.82 -6.17 -3.74
CA GLY A 183 -8.35 -7.51 -3.46
C GLY A 183 -8.44 -7.88 -1.97
N HIS A 184 -7.77 -7.13 -1.10
CA HIS A 184 -7.85 -7.26 0.37
C HIS A 184 -9.00 -6.43 0.99
N CYS A 185 -9.63 -5.54 0.21
CA CYS A 185 -10.63 -4.61 0.73
C CYS A 185 -11.97 -5.30 0.99
N GLY A 186 -12.33 -5.47 2.26
CA GLY A 186 -13.65 -5.96 2.66
C GLY A 186 -14.74 -4.86 2.64
N PRO A 187 -16.01 -5.23 2.94
CA PRO A 187 -17.17 -4.33 2.87
C PRO A 187 -17.03 -3.04 3.69
N GLU A 188 -16.34 -3.09 4.82
CA GLU A 188 -16.15 -1.95 5.71
C GLU A 188 -14.95 -1.07 5.34
N HIS A 189 -14.17 -1.44 4.30
CA HIS A 189 -12.93 -0.75 3.99
C HIS A 189 -13.17 0.71 3.63
N LYS A 190 -14.18 0.98 2.81
CA LYS A 190 -14.59 2.34 2.44
C LYS A 190 -14.91 3.20 3.66
N SER A 191 -15.67 2.68 4.61
CA SER A 191 -16.04 3.43 5.83
C SER A 191 -14.82 3.72 6.71
N LYS A 192 -13.85 2.79 6.79
CA LYS A 192 -12.59 2.99 7.50
C LYS A 192 -11.74 4.12 6.90
N LEU A 193 -11.66 4.21 5.57
CA LEU A 193 -10.95 5.29 4.88
C LEU A 193 -11.62 6.66 5.10
N ILE A 194 -12.95 6.71 5.03
CA ILE A 194 -13.72 7.93 5.34
C ILE A 194 -13.48 8.35 6.80
N ALA A 195 -13.58 7.43 7.74
CA ALA A 195 -13.33 7.70 9.17
C ALA A 195 -11.87 8.14 9.44
N ALA A 196 -10.92 7.70 8.62
CA ALA A 196 -9.53 8.15 8.70
C ALA A 196 -9.31 9.56 8.12
N GLY A 197 -10.28 10.12 7.38
CA GLY A 197 -10.25 11.48 6.86
C GLY A 197 -10.03 11.59 5.33
N ALA A 198 -10.29 10.54 4.55
CA ALA A 198 -10.24 10.62 3.10
C ALA A 198 -11.26 11.64 2.55
N ASP A 199 -10.84 12.53 1.66
CA ASP A 199 -11.71 13.54 1.03
C ASP A 199 -12.71 12.90 0.04
N ARG A 200 -12.27 11.83 -0.63
CA ARG A 200 -13.06 10.99 -1.53
C ARG A 200 -12.63 9.53 -1.35
N VAL A 201 -13.51 8.60 -1.65
CA VAL A 201 -13.16 7.16 -1.71
C VAL A 201 -13.72 6.57 -2.98
N ILE A 202 -12.83 5.95 -3.76
CA ILE A 202 -13.15 5.22 -4.98
C ILE A 202 -12.94 3.71 -4.77
N ALA A 203 -13.69 2.88 -5.49
CA ALA A 203 -13.57 1.42 -5.46
C ALA A 203 -13.12 0.84 -6.83
N ASP A 204 -12.96 1.70 -7.82
CA ASP A 204 -12.47 1.33 -9.15
C ASP A 204 -11.48 2.40 -9.61
N MET A 205 -10.30 1.96 -10.03
CA MET A 205 -9.23 2.88 -10.44
C MET A 205 -9.63 3.72 -11.67
N ARG A 206 -10.58 3.26 -12.46
CA ARG A 206 -11.15 4.03 -13.60
C ARG A 206 -11.86 5.32 -13.18
N GLN A 207 -12.27 5.43 -11.91
CA GLN A 207 -12.86 6.65 -11.34
C GLN A 207 -11.80 7.71 -10.98
N LEU A 208 -10.53 7.32 -10.92
CA LEU A 208 -9.45 8.21 -10.44
C LEU A 208 -9.32 9.51 -11.27
N PRO A 209 -9.32 9.50 -12.62
CA PRO A 209 -9.15 10.73 -13.39
C PRO A 209 -10.25 11.77 -13.11
N GLU A 210 -11.50 11.33 -13.05
CA GLU A 210 -12.65 12.21 -12.75
C GLU A 210 -12.55 12.73 -11.31
N THR A 211 -12.26 11.85 -10.35
CA THR A 211 -12.12 12.22 -8.94
C THR A 211 -10.99 13.23 -8.72
N VAL A 212 -9.86 13.08 -9.40
CA VAL A 212 -8.74 14.04 -9.36
C VAL A 212 -9.17 15.40 -9.93
N ALA A 213 -9.94 15.41 -11.01
CA ALA A 213 -10.44 16.67 -11.60
C ALA A 213 -11.40 17.43 -10.67
N GLU A 214 -12.15 16.73 -9.80
CA GLU A 214 -13.04 17.33 -8.81
C GLU A 214 -12.33 17.86 -7.55
N ILE A 215 -11.15 17.29 -7.23
CA ILE A 215 -10.39 17.72 -6.06
C ILE A 215 -9.68 19.04 -6.36
N ARG A 216 -10.09 20.09 -5.65
CA ARG A 216 -9.36 21.37 -5.66
C ARG A 216 -8.21 21.31 -4.65
N PRO A 217 -7.05 21.92 -4.97
CA PRO A 217 -6.01 22.15 -3.97
C PRO A 217 -6.56 22.82 -2.72
N ASN A 218 -5.97 22.53 -1.54
CA ASN A 218 -6.34 23.26 -0.34
C ASN A 218 -6.05 24.74 -0.57
N PRO A 219 -6.96 25.68 -0.19
CA PRO A 219 -6.59 27.08 -0.17
C PRO A 219 -5.42 27.27 0.81
N ALA A 220 -4.45 28.07 0.37
CA ALA A 220 -3.30 28.45 1.18
C ALA A 220 -3.71 29.20 2.45
#